data_34213529b5cc668a2d4b381add39854b
#
_entry.id   34213529b5cc668a2d4b381add39854b
#
_cell.length_a   1.000
_cell.length_b   1.000
_cell.length_c   1.000
_cell.angle_alpha   90.00
_cell.angle_beta   90.00
_cell.angle_gamma   90.00
#
_symmetry.space_group_name_H-M   'P 1'
#
loop_
_entity.id
_entity.type
_entity.pdbx_description
1 polymer ?
#
loop_
_entity_poly.entity_id
_entity_poly.type
_entity_poly.pdbx_seq_one_letter_code
_entity_poly.pdbx_strand_id
1 'polypeptide(L)'
;MELRTLRYHAIAVAILIFIFFIISTLASNLVVPTRYTIDKTAPMYLDYAYYIDETKTKTFDTIINQPELLTHQPFSDVPWSFSQQNYWLFLDLENKSLNKQNVVAHFDNPMVDHLTVYRLDKNNKLVETYKLGDKEEALSLFEYSVPHIRFLVERKSSQRLVIKIDTIGISKTPVNLYRDKEFIDL
;
A
#
# COMPACT_ATOMS: atom_id res chain seq x y z
N MET A 1 -23.49 -21.12 51.93
CA MET A 1 -23.91 -20.15 50.90
C MET A 1 -22.72 -19.47 50.24
N GLU A 2 -21.60 -19.29 50.93
CA GLU A 2 -20.39 -18.59 50.44
C GLU A 2 -19.59 -19.33 49.33
N LEU A 3 -19.48 -20.66 49.36
CA LEU A 3 -18.71 -21.38 48.37
C LEU A 3 -19.29 -21.31 46.93
N ARG A 4 -20.59 -21.15 46.79
CA ARG A 4 -21.22 -21.01 45.46
C ARG A 4 -20.97 -19.64 44.87
N THR A 5 -21.04 -18.59 45.66
CA THR A 5 -20.75 -17.20 45.21
C THR A 5 -19.31 -17.06 44.82
N LEU A 6 -18.36 -17.65 45.54
CA LEU A 6 -16.93 -17.64 45.20
C LEU A 6 -16.65 -18.31 43.83
N ARG A 7 -17.32 -19.43 43.52
CA ARG A 7 -17.20 -20.11 42.22
C ARG A 7 -17.74 -19.25 41.06
N TYR A 8 -18.86 -18.59 41.25
CA TYR A 8 -19.40 -17.67 40.20
C TYR A 8 -18.47 -16.50 39.94
N HIS A 9 -17.85 -15.93 40.97
CA HIS A 9 -16.89 -14.84 40.79
C HIS A 9 -15.63 -15.33 40.07
N ALA A 10 -15.11 -16.52 40.39
CA ALA A 10 -13.95 -17.10 39.71
C ALA A 10 -14.23 -17.37 38.22
N ILE A 11 -15.43 -17.87 37.88
CA ILE A 11 -15.83 -18.10 36.48
C ILE A 11 -15.98 -16.79 35.74
N ALA A 12 -16.60 -15.78 36.36
CA ALA A 12 -16.75 -14.47 35.73
C ALA A 12 -15.41 -13.79 35.43
N VAL A 13 -14.45 -13.87 36.35
CA VAL A 13 -13.09 -13.36 36.17
C VAL A 13 -12.36 -14.10 35.05
N ALA A 14 -12.49 -15.42 34.97
CA ALA A 14 -11.88 -16.22 33.91
C ALA A 14 -12.44 -15.86 32.52
N ILE A 15 -13.74 -15.65 32.42
CA ILE A 15 -14.40 -15.19 31.17
C ILE A 15 -13.91 -13.81 30.76
N LEU A 16 -13.78 -12.87 31.70
CA LEU A 16 -13.27 -11.52 31.43
C LEU A 16 -11.81 -11.55 30.95
N ILE A 17 -10.96 -12.38 31.56
CA ILE A 17 -9.57 -12.57 31.12
C ILE A 17 -9.53 -13.16 29.71
N PHE A 18 -10.38 -14.13 29.41
CA PHE A 18 -10.44 -14.77 28.09
C PHE A 18 -10.92 -13.79 27.01
N ILE A 19 -11.95 -12.98 27.29
CA ILE A 19 -12.43 -11.92 26.39
C ILE A 19 -11.34 -10.88 26.17
N PHE A 20 -10.65 -10.45 27.23
CA PHE A 20 -9.53 -9.51 27.12
C PHE A 20 -8.40 -10.07 26.24
N PHE A 21 -8.09 -11.36 26.38
CA PHE A 21 -7.08 -12.02 25.54
C PHE A 21 -7.49 -12.10 24.06
N ILE A 22 -8.76 -12.41 23.77
CA ILE A 22 -9.31 -12.38 22.39
C ILE A 22 -9.26 -10.98 21.82
N ILE A 23 -9.67 -9.97 22.58
CA ILE A 23 -9.64 -8.56 22.11
C ILE A 23 -8.19 -8.11 21.88
N SER A 24 -7.27 -8.49 22.75
CA SER A 24 -5.85 -8.14 22.61
C SER A 24 -5.20 -8.80 21.38
N THR A 25 -5.54 -10.09 21.10
CA THR A 25 -5.04 -10.78 19.90
C THR A 25 -5.68 -10.25 18.61
N LEU A 26 -6.93 -9.84 18.63
CA LEU A 26 -7.58 -9.18 17.51
C LEU A 26 -7.01 -7.76 17.28
N ALA A 27 -6.71 -7.01 18.34
CA ALA A 27 -6.13 -5.68 18.25
C ALA A 27 -4.67 -5.69 17.75
N SER A 28 -3.89 -6.71 18.09
CA SER A 28 -2.50 -6.86 17.62
C SER A 28 -2.39 -7.19 16.12
N ASN A 29 -3.46 -7.67 15.49
CA ASN A 29 -3.52 -7.93 14.05
C ASN A 29 -4.09 -6.75 13.25
N LEU A 30 -4.54 -5.68 13.90
CA LEU A 30 -4.89 -4.42 13.26
C LEU A 30 -3.60 -3.61 13.02
N VAL A 31 -2.80 -4.06 12.05
CA VAL A 31 -1.72 -3.22 11.54
C VAL A 31 -2.37 -2.04 10.83
N VAL A 32 -2.35 -0.89 11.48
CA VAL A 32 -2.80 0.36 10.84
C VAL A 32 -1.83 0.64 9.70
N PRO A 33 -2.30 0.68 8.45
CA PRO A 33 -1.42 0.96 7.33
C PRO A 33 -0.75 2.32 7.54
N THR A 34 0.57 2.38 7.37
CA THR A 34 1.30 3.63 7.44
C THR A 34 0.80 4.55 6.34
N ARG A 35 0.23 5.68 6.75
CA ARG A 35 -0.35 6.65 5.83
C ARG A 35 0.65 7.76 5.58
N TYR A 36 1.07 7.92 4.33
CA TYR A 36 1.96 9.00 3.94
C TYR A 36 1.20 10.33 3.88
N THR A 37 1.73 11.36 4.57
CA THR A 37 1.17 12.72 4.54
C THR A 37 1.94 13.57 3.53
N ILE A 38 1.26 14.05 2.50
CA ILE A 38 1.83 14.75 1.32
C ILE A 38 2.48 16.10 1.66
N ASP A 39 2.13 16.73 2.77
CA ASP A 39 2.67 18.02 3.22
C ASP A 39 4.08 17.92 3.81
N LYS A 40 4.62 16.72 3.96
CA LYS A 40 6.02 16.47 4.37
C LYS A 40 6.84 16.01 3.17
N THR A 41 8.12 16.34 3.17
CA THR A 41 9.09 15.76 2.22
C THR A 41 9.03 14.24 2.33
N ALA A 42 8.84 13.56 1.21
CA ALA A 42 8.76 12.10 1.22
C ALA A 42 10.06 11.49 1.72
N PRO A 43 10.02 10.54 2.66
CA PRO A 43 11.17 9.70 2.91
C PRO A 43 11.51 8.91 1.64
N MET A 44 12.79 8.70 1.39
CA MET A 44 13.29 7.97 0.22
C MET A 44 12.77 6.51 0.15
N TYR A 45 12.30 5.98 1.27
CA TYR A 45 11.70 4.65 1.37
C TYR A 45 10.40 4.74 2.17
N LEU A 46 9.31 4.47 1.49
CA LEU A 46 7.98 4.41 2.10
C LEU A 46 7.74 3.01 2.68
N ASP A 47 6.96 2.94 3.75
CA ASP A 47 6.44 1.67 4.24
C ASP A 47 5.24 1.27 3.38
N TYR A 48 5.21 0.00 2.98
CA TYR A 48 4.13 -0.55 2.16
C TYR A 48 3.41 -1.66 2.90
N ALA A 49 2.11 -1.80 2.61
CA ALA A 49 1.49 -3.09 2.68
C ALA A 49 1.74 -3.80 1.35
N TYR A 50 2.12 -5.06 1.36
CA TYR A 50 2.40 -5.81 0.14
C TYR A 50 1.85 -7.23 0.17
N TYR A 51 1.70 -7.80 -1.02
CA TYR A 51 1.40 -9.21 -1.23
C TYR A 51 2.23 -9.74 -2.41
N ILE A 52 2.76 -10.94 -2.27
CA ILE A 52 3.51 -11.64 -3.33
C ILE A 52 2.60 -12.70 -3.93
N ASP A 53 2.23 -12.55 -5.19
CA ASP A 53 1.42 -13.51 -5.93
C ASP A 53 2.33 -14.45 -6.74
N GLU A 54 2.72 -15.55 -6.12
CA GLU A 54 3.57 -16.56 -6.73
C GLU A 54 2.93 -17.24 -7.93
N THR A 55 1.62 -17.30 -7.95
CA THR A 55 0.85 -17.99 -8.99
C THR A 55 0.47 -17.11 -10.16
N LYS A 56 0.61 -15.80 -10.02
CA LYS A 56 0.16 -14.77 -10.98
C LYS A 56 -1.35 -14.81 -11.29
N THR A 57 -2.13 -15.39 -10.40
CA THR A 57 -3.58 -15.59 -10.62
C THR A 57 -4.44 -14.52 -9.98
N LYS A 58 -3.87 -13.72 -9.08
CA LYS A 58 -4.63 -12.70 -8.36
C LYS A 58 -4.96 -11.52 -9.26
N THR A 59 -6.23 -11.12 -9.21
CA THR A 59 -6.73 -9.91 -9.87
C THR A 59 -6.81 -8.76 -8.88
N PHE A 60 -6.98 -7.54 -9.40
CA PHE A 60 -7.22 -6.35 -8.58
C PHE A 60 -8.41 -6.57 -7.62
N ASP A 61 -9.54 -7.10 -8.12
CA ASP A 61 -10.73 -7.33 -7.30
C ASP A 61 -10.47 -8.35 -6.19
N THR A 62 -9.68 -9.39 -6.46
CA THR A 62 -9.31 -10.36 -5.43
C THR A 62 -8.49 -9.70 -4.32
N ILE A 63 -7.47 -8.93 -4.69
CA ILE A 63 -6.53 -8.33 -3.74
C ILE A 63 -7.21 -7.24 -2.89
N ILE A 64 -8.05 -6.40 -3.50
CA ILE A 64 -8.70 -5.30 -2.75
C ILE A 64 -9.74 -5.80 -1.75
N ASN A 65 -10.35 -6.96 -2.02
CA ASN A 65 -11.36 -7.57 -1.15
C ASN A 65 -10.79 -8.57 -0.13
N GLN A 66 -9.47 -8.83 -0.13
CA GLN A 66 -8.79 -9.75 0.79
C GLN A 66 -7.63 -9.04 1.53
N PRO A 67 -7.91 -8.01 2.35
CA PRO A 67 -6.86 -7.24 3.03
C PRO A 67 -6.03 -8.08 4.02
N GLU A 68 -6.55 -9.23 4.45
CA GLU A 68 -5.85 -10.19 5.30
C GLU A 68 -4.63 -10.84 4.63
N LEU A 69 -4.53 -10.78 3.31
CA LEU A 69 -3.37 -11.28 2.56
C LEU A 69 -2.16 -10.34 2.68
N LEU A 70 -2.39 -9.09 3.06
CA LEU A 70 -1.35 -8.07 3.05
C LEU A 70 -0.39 -8.20 4.21
N THR A 71 0.89 -8.12 3.92
CA THR A 71 1.96 -8.01 4.90
C THR A 71 2.42 -6.55 4.97
N HIS A 72 2.60 -6.05 6.19
CA HIS A 72 3.07 -4.69 6.44
C HIS A 72 4.51 -4.74 6.92
N GLN A 73 5.42 -4.19 6.14
CA GLN A 73 6.84 -4.13 6.45
C GLN A 73 7.50 -2.89 5.83
N PRO A 74 8.63 -2.43 6.39
CA PRO A 74 9.47 -1.45 5.73
C PRO A 74 9.86 -1.91 4.31
N PHE A 75 10.04 -0.99 3.40
CA PHE A 75 10.45 -1.29 2.02
C PHE A 75 11.71 -2.16 1.95
N SER A 76 12.68 -1.95 2.86
CA SER A 76 13.91 -2.73 2.95
C SER A 76 13.68 -4.22 3.17
N ASP A 77 12.58 -4.56 3.84
CA ASP A 77 12.29 -5.91 4.31
C ASP A 77 11.35 -6.67 3.37
N VAL A 78 10.84 -6.01 2.31
CA VAL A 78 10.10 -6.69 1.24
C VAL A 78 11.07 -7.67 0.54
N PRO A 79 10.72 -8.96 0.46
CA PRO A 79 11.60 -9.96 -0.12
C PRO A 79 11.59 -9.87 -1.66
N TRP A 80 12.21 -8.82 -2.18
CA TRP A 80 12.40 -8.64 -3.61
C TRP A 80 13.21 -9.77 -4.20
N SER A 81 12.77 -10.33 -5.29
CA SER A 81 13.44 -11.45 -5.92
C SER A 81 13.65 -11.25 -7.41
N PHE A 82 14.58 -12.04 -7.94
CA PHE A 82 14.76 -12.23 -9.37
C PHE A 82 13.83 -13.35 -9.82
N SER A 83 12.53 -13.11 -9.80
CA SER A 83 11.52 -14.14 -10.03
C SER A 83 10.42 -13.67 -10.96
N GLN A 84 9.61 -14.62 -11.40
CA GLN A 84 8.43 -14.35 -12.23
C GLN A 84 7.17 -14.08 -11.40
N GLN A 85 7.28 -13.74 -10.11
CA GLN A 85 6.16 -13.46 -9.23
C GLN A 85 5.60 -12.07 -9.49
N ASN A 86 4.31 -11.87 -9.22
CA ASN A 86 3.75 -10.53 -9.18
C ASN A 86 3.85 -9.96 -7.76
N TYR A 87 4.20 -8.69 -7.66
CA TYR A 87 4.15 -7.93 -6.42
C TYR A 87 2.97 -6.97 -6.46
N TRP A 88 2.21 -6.94 -5.37
CA TRP A 88 1.15 -5.99 -5.15
C TRP A 88 1.55 -5.11 -3.98
N LEU A 89 1.67 -3.81 -4.21
CA LEU A 89 2.02 -2.83 -3.18
C LEU A 89 0.81 -1.94 -2.91
N PHE A 90 0.62 -1.58 -1.66
CA PHE A 90 -0.44 -0.68 -1.21
C PHE A 90 0.17 0.52 -0.53
N LEU A 91 -0.14 1.69 -1.02
CA LEU A 91 0.35 2.96 -0.52
C LEU A 91 -0.82 3.87 -0.21
N ASP A 92 -1.00 4.20 1.07
CA ASP A 92 -2.01 5.14 1.52
C ASP A 92 -1.45 6.56 1.57
N LEU A 93 -2.15 7.49 0.92
CA LEU A 93 -1.79 8.90 0.84
C LEU A 93 -2.82 9.75 1.55
N GLU A 94 -2.38 10.77 2.29
CA GLU A 94 -3.27 11.69 2.97
C GLU A 94 -2.82 13.15 2.71
N ASN A 95 -3.73 13.96 2.21
CA ASN A 95 -3.57 15.41 2.12
C ASN A 95 -4.28 16.09 3.27
N LYS A 96 -3.54 16.49 4.31
CA LYS A 96 -4.07 17.22 5.47
C LYS A 96 -4.24 18.72 5.22
N SER A 97 -3.66 19.24 4.15
CA SER A 97 -3.70 20.67 3.83
C SER A 97 -5.09 21.15 3.40
N LEU A 98 -5.27 22.46 3.41
CA LEU A 98 -6.49 23.12 2.91
C LEU A 98 -6.52 23.27 1.39
N ASN A 99 -5.41 22.95 0.72
CA ASN A 99 -5.24 23.06 -0.72
C ASN A 99 -5.17 21.67 -1.37
N LYS A 100 -5.58 21.61 -2.64
CA LYS A 100 -5.30 20.47 -3.50
C LYS A 100 -3.79 20.33 -3.70
N GLN A 101 -3.29 19.10 -3.81
CA GLN A 101 -1.87 18.82 -4.03
C GLN A 101 -1.69 17.98 -5.30
N ASN A 102 -0.88 18.47 -6.24
CA ASN A 102 -0.39 17.66 -7.33
C ASN A 102 0.78 16.82 -6.85
N VAL A 103 0.66 15.51 -7.03
CA VAL A 103 1.62 14.52 -6.59
C VAL A 103 2.14 13.76 -7.80
N VAL A 104 3.43 13.51 -7.81
CA VAL A 104 4.09 12.59 -8.74
C VAL A 104 4.51 11.35 -7.98
N ALA A 105 4.03 10.19 -8.41
CA ALA A 105 4.57 8.91 -7.97
C ALA A 105 5.55 8.43 -9.05
N HIS A 106 6.81 8.35 -8.66
CA HIS A 106 7.93 7.93 -9.49
C HIS A 106 8.36 6.53 -9.08
N PHE A 107 8.46 5.62 -10.04
CA PHE A 107 8.75 4.21 -9.82
C PHE A 107 10.20 3.94 -10.29
N ASP A 108 11.13 3.92 -9.35
CA ASP A 108 12.57 3.88 -9.61
C ASP A 108 13.04 2.48 -10.06
N ASN A 109 12.48 2.04 -11.17
CA ASN A 109 12.88 0.84 -11.90
C ASN A 109 12.59 1.03 -13.40
N PRO A 110 13.58 1.50 -14.20
CA PRO A 110 13.39 1.71 -15.63
C PRO A 110 13.22 0.41 -16.42
N MET A 111 13.55 -0.74 -15.83
CA MET A 111 13.52 -2.06 -16.47
C MET A 111 12.26 -2.87 -16.11
N VAL A 112 11.27 -2.25 -15.47
CA VAL A 112 10.03 -2.95 -15.15
C VAL A 112 9.23 -3.22 -16.43
N ASP A 113 8.90 -4.50 -16.70
CA ASP A 113 8.16 -4.89 -17.91
C ASP A 113 6.75 -4.29 -17.91
N HIS A 114 5.97 -4.58 -16.88
CA HIS A 114 4.60 -4.11 -16.72
C HIS A 114 4.35 -3.62 -15.30
N LEU A 115 3.92 -2.40 -15.17
CA LEU A 115 3.54 -1.75 -13.93
C LEU A 115 2.12 -1.22 -14.06
N THR A 116 1.18 -1.77 -13.29
CA THR A 116 -0.19 -1.27 -13.29
C THR A 116 -0.48 -0.56 -11.97
N VAL A 117 -0.92 0.69 -12.03
CA VAL A 117 -1.27 1.48 -10.86
C VAL A 117 -2.77 1.75 -10.86
N TYR A 118 -3.45 1.28 -9.83
CA TYR A 118 -4.86 1.55 -9.58
C TYR A 118 -4.96 2.64 -8.52
N ARG A 119 -5.58 3.75 -8.86
CA ARG A 119 -5.82 4.86 -7.94
C ARG A 119 -7.23 4.79 -7.39
N LEU A 120 -7.35 4.71 -6.07
CA LEU A 120 -8.61 4.62 -5.34
C LEU A 120 -8.87 5.92 -4.56
N ASP A 121 -10.15 6.29 -4.46
CA ASP A 121 -10.57 7.38 -3.59
C ASP A 121 -10.63 6.95 -2.11
N LYS A 122 -11.00 7.89 -1.23
CA LYS A 122 -11.15 7.65 0.20
C LYS A 122 -12.16 6.56 0.59
N ASN A 123 -13.04 6.16 -0.33
CA ASN A 123 -14.06 5.12 -0.15
C ASN A 123 -13.63 3.79 -0.79
N ASN A 124 -12.35 3.64 -1.18
CA ASN A 124 -11.81 2.51 -1.93
C ASN A 124 -12.45 2.29 -3.31
N LYS A 125 -13.06 3.32 -3.89
CA LYS A 125 -13.60 3.25 -5.25
C LYS A 125 -12.48 3.53 -6.26
N LEU A 126 -12.37 2.69 -7.28
CA LEU A 126 -11.42 2.89 -8.38
C LEU A 126 -11.74 4.18 -9.12
N VAL A 127 -10.77 5.08 -9.21
CA VAL A 127 -10.86 6.37 -9.90
C VAL A 127 -10.16 6.29 -11.26
N GLU A 128 -8.99 5.65 -11.30
CA GLU A 128 -8.16 5.63 -12.49
C GLU A 128 -7.20 4.45 -12.48
N THR A 129 -6.80 4.00 -13.67
CA THR A 129 -5.82 2.93 -13.86
C THR A 129 -4.76 3.42 -14.85
N TYR A 130 -3.50 3.29 -14.45
CA TYR A 130 -2.34 3.60 -15.27
C TYR A 130 -1.61 2.30 -15.62
N LYS A 131 -1.17 2.17 -16.86
CA LYS A 131 -0.31 1.07 -17.31
C LYS A 131 1.01 1.66 -17.77
N LEU A 132 2.08 1.19 -17.17
CA LEU A 132 3.43 1.70 -17.32
C LEU A 132 4.40 0.52 -17.48
N GLY A 133 5.63 0.81 -17.85
CA GLY A 133 6.67 -0.19 -18.01
C GLY A 133 7.27 -0.15 -19.42
N ASP A 134 8.39 -0.80 -19.62
CA ASP A 134 9.12 -0.74 -20.88
C ASP A 134 8.44 -1.53 -22.02
N LYS A 135 7.51 -2.43 -21.68
CA LYS A 135 6.67 -3.18 -22.64
C LYS A 135 5.33 -2.54 -22.93
N GLU A 136 5.03 -1.39 -22.32
CA GLU A 136 3.78 -0.67 -22.58
C GLU A 136 3.99 0.39 -23.67
N GLU A 137 3.22 0.31 -24.75
CA GLU A 137 3.38 1.16 -25.95
C GLU A 137 3.25 2.68 -25.69
N ALA A 138 2.56 3.08 -24.63
CA ALA A 138 2.23 4.48 -24.37
C ALA A 138 3.39 5.33 -23.84
N LEU A 139 4.50 4.74 -23.39
CA LEU A 139 5.59 5.48 -22.73
C LEU A 139 6.82 5.73 -23.61
N SER A 140 6.89 5.15 -24.79
CA SER A 140 8.03 5.32 -25.71
C SER A 140 8.19 6.76 -26.25
N LEU A 141 7.27 7.66 -25.93
CA LEU A 141 7.25 9.04 -26.41
C LEU A 141 7.61 10.11 -25.36
N PHE A 142 7.93 9.70 -24.11
CA PHE A 142 8.21 10.65 -23.05
C PHE A 142 9.69 10.74 -22.70
N GLU A 143 10.13 11.94 -22.40
CA GLU A 143 11.48 12.42 -22.11
C GLU A 143 12.15 11.74 -20.91
N TYR A 144 11.40 10.96 -20.11
CA TYR A 144 11.88 10.27 -18.92
C TYR A 144 11.80 8.76 -19.10
N SER A 145 12.95 8.09 -19.01
CA SER A 145 13.09 6.63 -19.10
C SER A 145 12.52 5.87 -17.91
N VAL A 146 12.13 6.57 -16.82
CA VAL A 146 11.66 5.95 -15.58
C VAL A 146 10.15 6.17 -15.42
N PRO A 147 9.36 5.11 -15.18
CA PRO A 147 7.90 5.22 -15.08
C PRO A 147 7.46 6.18 -13.97
N HIS A 148 6.50 7.04 -14.25
CA HIS A 148 5.89 7.93 -13.26
C HIS A 148 4.44 8.26 -13.62
N ILE A 149 3.65 8.64 -12.63
CA ILE A 149 2.29 9.15 -12.81
C ILE A 149 2.12 10.47 -12.08
N ARG A 150 1.29 11.36 -12.63
CA ARG A 150 0.86 12.60 -11.99
C ARG A 150 -0.62 12.54 -11.69
N PHE A 151 -1.00 12.92 -10.48
CA PHE A 151 -2.39 12.93 -10.07
C PHE A 151 -2.67 13.97 -8.99
N LEU A 152 -3.94 14.33 -8.87
CA LEU A 152 -4.41 15.32 -7.90
C LEU A 152 -4.96 14.63 -6.65
N VAL A 153 -4.53 15.09 -5.48
CA VAL A 153 -5.12 14.71 -4.20
C VAL A 153 -5.89 15.90 -3.63
N GLU A 154 -7.19 15.70 -3.46
CA GLU A 154 -8.09 16.74 -2.95
C GLU A 154 -7.71 17.17 -1.53
N ARG A 155 -8.08 18.40 -1.15
CA ARG A 155 -7.87 18.93 0.21
C ARG A 155 -8.54 18.03 1.26
N LYS A 156 -7.90 17.86 2.42
CA LYS A 156 -8.41 17.05 3.54
C LYS A 156 -8.99 15.70 3.10
N SER A 157 -8.28 15.04 2.21
CA SER A 157 -8.70 13.79 1.60
C SER A 157 -7.59 12.76 1.62
N SER A 158 -7.94 11.49 1.51
CA SER A 158 -7.02 10.38 1.33
C SER A 158 -7.28 9.67 0.01
N GLN A 159 -6.23 9.04 -0.50
CA GLN A 159 -6.26 8.16 -1.67
C GLN A 159 -5.39 6.96 -1.40
N ARG A 160 -5.63 5.88 -2.12
CA ARG A 160 -4.80 4.68 -2.10
C ARG A 160 -4.29 4.39 -3.50
N LEU A 161 -3.02 4.09 -3.61
CA LEU A 161 -2.44 3.48 -4.79
C LEU A 161 -2.29 1.99 -4.53
N VAL A 162 -2.83 1.17 -5.42
CA VAL A 162 -2.58 -0.27 -5.49
C VAL A 162 -1.72 -0.49 -6.72
N ILE A 163 -0.52 -1.00 -6.53
CA ILE A 163 0.50 -1.10 -7.56
C ILE A 163 0.79 -2.56 -7.81
N LYS A 164 0.56 -3.01 -9.04
CA LYS A 164 0.94 -4.35 -9.50
C LYS A 164 2.22 -4.25 -10.29
N ILE A 165 3.23 -5.01 -9.88
CA ILE A 165 4.51 -5.17 -10.58
C ILE A 165 4.54 -6.58 -11.16
N ASP A 166 4.64 -6.67 -12.48
CA ASP A 166 4.79 -7.92 -13.23
C ASP A 166 6.00 -7.78 -14.15
N THR A 167 7.10 -8.40 -13.76
CA THR A 167 8.37 -8.28 -14.49
C THR A 167 9.15 -9.59 -14.44
N ILE A 168 9.91 -9.82 -15.50
CA ILE A 168 10.89 -10.91 -15.58
C ILE A 168 12.24 -10.30 -15.25
N GLY A 169 12.74 -10.50 -14.04
CA GLY A 169 14.02 -9.93 -13.62
C GLY A 169 13.95 -9.27 -12.25
N ILE A 170 14.51 -8.06 -12.13
CA ILE A 170 14.55 -7.34 -10.86
C ILE A 170 13.17 -6.74 -10.57
N SER A 171 12.46 -7.31 -9.60
CA SER A 171 11.15 -6.83 -9.18
C SER A 171 11.20 -5.60 -8.25
N LYS A 172 12.37 -5.31 -7.68
CA LYS A 172 12.55 -4.19 -6.76
C LYS A 172 12.25 -2.86 -7.45
N THR A 173 11.14 -2.25 -7.09
CA THR A 173 10.63 -1.01 -7.68
C THR A 173 10.31 -0.02 -6.57
N PRO A 174 11.29 0.79 -6.11
CA PRO A 174 11.05 1.85 -5.15
C PRO A 174 10.02 2.85 -5.67
N VAL A 175 9.09 3.28 -4.81
CA VAL A 175 8.14 4.33 -5.13
C VAL A 175 8.53 5.58 -4.38
N ASN A 176 8.86 6.63 -5.12
CA ASN A 176 9.17 7.94 -4.57
C ASN A 176 7.99 8.88 -4.84
N LEU A 177 7.59 9.65 -3.83
CA LEU A 177 6.53 10.63 -3.97
C LEU A 177 7.10 12.03 -3.93
N TYR A 178 6.72 12.83 -4.92
CA TYR A 178 7.12 14.23 -5.04
C TYR A 178 5.89 15.13 -5.15
N ARG A 179 5.99 16.35 -4.67
CA ARG A 179 5.09 17.40 -5.15
C ARG A 179 5.52 17.76 -6.56
N ASP A 180 4.58 18.08 -7.44
CA ASP A 180 4.83 18.31 -8.86
C ASP A 180 6.00 19.30 -9.11
N LYS A 181 6.07 20.39 -8.36
CA LYS A 181 7.15 21.37 -8.43
C LYS A 181 8.54 20.80 -8.04
N GLU A 182 8.60 19.82 -7.14
CA GLU A 182 9.84 19.20 -6.69
C GLU A 182 10.36 18.18 -7.70
N PHE A 183 9.46 17.59 -8.48
CA PHE A 183 9.81 16.64 -9.54
C PHE A 183 10.41 17.31 -10.79
N ILE A 184 10.04 18.56 -11.06
CA ILE A 184 10.56 19.32 -12.21
C ILE A 184 12.03 19.73 -11.97
N ASP A 185 12.45 19.85 -10.71
CA ASP A 185 13.79 20.30 -10.31
C ASP A 185 14.80 19.13 -10.21
N LEU A 186 14.40 17.88 -10.58
CA LEU A 186 15.28 16.70 -10.62
C LEU A 186 15.90 16.51 -12.01
#